data_81a0f5896949d9b1df3775136f1a36c9
#
_entry.id   81a0f5896949d9b1df3775136f1a36c9
#
_cell.length_a   1.000
_cell.length_b   1.000
_cell.length_c   1.000
_cell.angle_alpha   90.00
_cell.angle_beta   90.00
_cell.angle_gamma   90.00
#
_symmetry.space_group_name_H-M   'P 1'
#
loop_
_entity.id
_entity.type
_entity.pdbx_description
1 polymer ?
#
loop_
_entity_poly.entity_id
_entity_poly.type
_entity_poly.pdbx_seq_one_letter_code
_entity_poly.pdbx_strand_id
1 'polypeptide(L)'
;CRFDGSSDYLDKTASGAGNRRTLTISTWFKRSDPGNSRVLMAQGSGGARDMLLIESTDKLQFSRYDSSYVYHLNTNRLFRDPSAWYHVVVEVDTTQATASNRIKLYVNGVQETSFGTETYPSQNFDTDWNSTQQLRVGVDTDGNFEYFGYMCEVSIIDGQALNPTSFGALNPATNIWEPIAYAGTYGTNGFKLDFADSSDLGNDVSGNNNDFTANNLTSVDQSTDTCSNNFATLNSINAASGGTFTLDEGNLRVKGADTIEGYTSSTIGFSQGKWYFEC
;
A
#
# COMPACT_ATOMS: atom_id res chain seq x y z
N CYS A 1 6.93 -7.85 1.18
CA CYS A 1 6.27 -8.59 2.27
C CYS A 1 4.86 -8.99 1.84
N ARG A 2 4.40 -10.17 2.24
CA ARG A 2 3.05 -10.68 2.04
C ARG A 2 2.22 -10.42 3.30
N PHE A 3 0.95 -10.08 3.13
CA PHE A 3 -0.05 -9.88 4.19
C PHE A 3 -1.23 -10.83 3.96
N ASP A 4 -1.72 -11.47 5.01
CA ASP A 4 -2.70 -12.56 4.96
C ASP A 4 -4.17 -12.10 4.89
N GLY A 5 -4.42 -10.79 5.08
CA GLY A 5 -5.77 -10.21 5.07
C GLY A 5 -6.59 -10.45 6.32
N SER A 6 -5.97 -10.92 7.41
CA SER A 6 -6.69 -11.24 8.64
C SER A 6 -6.00 -10.80 9.94
N SER A 7 -4.69 -10.81 9.98
CA SER A 7 -3.97 -10.57 11.24
C SER A 7 -2.59 -9.95 11.08
N ASP A 8 -2.09 -9.85 9.86
CA ASP A 8 -0.77 -9.35 9.56
C ASP A 8 -0.75 -7.83 9.47
N TYR A 9 0.06 -7.19 10.29
CA TYR A 9 0.30 -5.76 10.22
C TYR A 9 1.60 -5.36 10.92
N LEU A 10 2.04 -4.14 10.65
CA LEU A 10 3.14 -3.49 11.34
C LEU A 10 2.62 -2.25 12.05
N ASP A 11 3.15 -1.94 13.24
CA ASP A 11 2.79 -0.74 13.96
C ASP A 11 3.97 -0.08 14.67
N LYS A 12 3.87 1.24 14.83
CA LYS A 12 4.79 2.04 15.63
C LYS A 12 4.10 3.27 16.20
N THR A 13 4.68 3.83 17.24
CA THR A 13 4.29 5.14 17.80
C THR A 13 5.53 6.00 17.98
N ALA A 14 5.56 7.16 17.32
CA ALA A 14 6.68 8.07 17.43
C ALA A 14 6.71 8.75 18.81
N SER A 15 7.92 8.98 19.36
CA SER A 15 8.12 9.65 20.66
C SER A 15 7.85 11.16 20.62
N GLY A 16 7.87 11.76 19.44
CA GLY A 16 7.58 13.18 19.18
C GLY A 16 6.98 13.38 17.80
N ALA A 17 6.22 14.44 17.60
CA ALA A 17 5.66 14.77 16.31
C ALA A 17 6.77 15.28 15.36
N GLY A 18 6.71 14.83 14.10
CA GLY A 18 7.45 15.38 12.98
C GLY A 18 6.65 16.50 12.29
N ASN A 19 6.92 16.71 11.01
CA ASN A 19 6.18 17.68 10.21
C ASN A 19 4.84 17.09 9.77
N ARG A 20 3.75 17.60 10.33
CA ARG A 20 2.38 17.13 10.08
C ARG A 20 1.73 17.83 8.88
N ARG A 21 2.40 18.83 8.30
CA ARG A 21 1.88 19.64 7.19
C ARG A 21 2.55 19.35 5.87
N THR A 22 3.81 18.89 5.93
CA THR A 22 4.62 18.62 4.74
C THR A 22 5.25 17.25 4.87
N LEU A 23 4.90 16.32 3.98
CA LEU A 23 5.42 14.94 4.00
C LEU A 23 5.15 14.26 2.65
N THR A 24 5.79 13.13 2.45
CA THR A 24 5.50 12.24 1.31
C THR A 24 5.31 10.81 1.81
N ILE A 25 4.29 10.14 1.31
CA ILE A 25 4.10 8.69 1.48
C ILE A 25 4.40 8.05 0.14
N SER A 26 5.20 6.98 0.13
CA SER A 26 5.50 6.18 -1.06
C SER A 26 5.39 4.70 -0.72
N THR A 27 4.65 3.95 -1.53
CA THR A 27 4.51 2.50 -1.37
C THR A 27 4.21 1.81 -2.68
N TRP A 28 4.73 0.61 -2.84
CA TRP A 28 4.31 -0.31 -3.88
C TRP A 28 3.41 -1.38 -3.28
N PHE A 29 2.34 -1.72 -4.00
CA PHE A 29 1.41 -2.75 -3.56
C PHE A 29 0.89 -3.59 -4.72
N LYS A 30 0.55 -4.86 -4.42
CA LYS A 30 -0.13 -5.80 -5.30
C LYS A 30 -1.29 -6.43 -4.54
N ARG A 31 -2.50 -6.37 -5.08
CA ARG A 31 -3.72 -6.85 -4.41
C ARG A 31 -3.96 -8.33 -4.68
N SER A 32 -4.49 -9.03 -3.68
CA SER A 32 -4.92 -10.43 -3.82
C SER A 32 -6.44 -10.59 -3.94
N ASP A 33 -7.24 -9.60 -3.49
CA ASP A 33 -8.70 -9.70 -3.43
C ASP A 33 -9.43 -8.41 -3.88
N PRO A 34 -9.47 -8.09 -5.16
CA PRO A 34 -10.31 -6.99 -5.65
C PRO A 34 -11.76 -7.11 -5.18
N GLY A 35 -12.41 -5.95 -4.94
CA GLY A 35 -13.77 -5.89 -4.43
C GLY A 35 -13.88 -5.76 -2.89
N ASN A 36 -12.77 -5.83 -2.15
CA ASN A 36 -12.74 -5.63 -0.70
C ASN A 36 -11.99 -4.35 -0.32
N SER A 37 -12.42 -3.69 0.77
CA SER A 37 -11.70 -2.57 1.34
C SER A 37 -10.44 -3.05 2.05
N ARG A 38 -9.27 -2.45 1.74
CA ARG A 38 -7.97 -2.84 2.28
C ARG A 38 -7.12 -1.61 2.56
N VAL A 39 -6.65 -1.48 3.80
CA VAL A 39 -5.80 -0.36 4.21
C VAL A 39 -4.35 -0.67 3.90
N LEU A 40 -3.68 0.25 3.20
CA LEU A 40 -2.23 0.22 3.02
C LEU A 40 -1.53 0.80 4.25
N MET A 41 -1.96 1.98 4.69
CA MET A 41 -1.42 2.67 5.85
C MET A 41 -2.49 3.50 6.54
N ALA A 42 -2.41 3.62 7.88
CA ALA A 42 -3.27 4.49 8.67
C ALA A 42 -2.52 5.06 9.87
N GLN A 43 -2.83 6.30 10.23
CA GLN A 43 -2.33 6.92 11.46
C GLN A 43 -3.45 7.70 12.18
N GLY A 44 -3.58 7.50 13.50
CA GLY A 44 -4.59 8.17 14.29
C GLY A 44 -4.96 7.41 15.56
N SER A 45 -6.03 7.82 16.23
CA SER A 45 -6.60 7.16 17.40
C SER A 45 -8.04 7.58 17.66
N GLY A 46 -8.79 6.76 18.40
CA GLY A 46 -10.10 7.11 18.91
C GLY A 46 -11.16 7.40 17.84
N GLY A 47 -11.09 6.74 16.70
CA GLY A 47 -12.02 6.94 15.58
C GLY A 47 -11.63 8.09 14.64
N ALA A 48 -10.69 8.95 15.03
CA ALA A 48 -10.11 9.97 14.15
C ALA A 48 -8.81 9.42 13.53
N ARG A 49 -8.73 9.35 12.20
CA ARG A 49 -7.60 8.77 11.52
C ARG A 49 -7.42 9.26 10.09
N ASP A 50 -6.18 9.34 9.69
CA ASP A 50 -5.74 9.51 8.32
C ASP A 50 -5.49 8.14 7.70
N MET A 51 -5.91 7.91 6.45
CA MET A 51 -5.83 6.62 5.79
C MET A 51 -5.44 6.75 4.33
N LEU A 52 -4.60 5.81 3.89
CA LEU A 52 -4.37 5.45 2.50
C LEU A 52 -4.89 4.02 2.33
N LEU A 53 -5.93 3.84 1.51
CA LEU A 53 -6.61 2.54 1.36
C LEU A 53 -7.13 2.33 -0.07
N ILE A 54 -7.42 1.08 -0.40
CA ILE A 54 -8.24 0.73 -1.55
C ILE A 54 -9.63 0.37 -1.03
N GLU A 55 -10.66 1.00 -1.56
CA GLU A 55 -12.06 0.71 -1.20
C GLU A 55 -12.59 -0.57 -1.84
N SER A 56 -13.73 -1.07 -1.36
CA SER A 56 -14.45 -2.20 -1.97
C SER A 56 -14.93 -1.91 -3.41
N THR A 57 -14.95 -0.66 -3.82
CA THR A 57 -15.19 -0.22 -5.19
C THR A 57 -13.95 -0.28 -6.07
N ASP A 58 -12.81 -0.76 -5.53
CA ASP A 58 -11.49 -0.84 -6.15
C ASP A 58 -10.81 0.51 -6.43
N LYS A 59 -11.28 1.59 -5.81
CA LYS A 59 -10.73 2.92 -5.94
C LYS A 59 -9.67 3.18 -4.85
N LEU A 60 -8.64 3.94 -5.18
CA LEU A 60 -7.69 4.44 -4.19
C LEU A 60 -8.29 5.63 -3.46
N GLN A 61 -8.25 5.58 -2.14
CA GLN A 61 -8.69 6.66 -1.26
C GLN A 61 -7.53 7.15 -0.40
N PHE A 62 -7.39 8.48 -0.32
CA PHE A 62 -6.59 9.15 0.69
C PHE A 62 -7.49 10.12 1.45
N SER A 63 -7.62 9.91 2.76
CA SER A 63 -8.63 10.63 3.53
C SER A 63 -8.26 10.79 4.99
N ARG A 64 -8.88 11.77 5.64
CA ARG A 64 -9.03 11.86 7.09
C ARG A 64 -10.48 11.75 7.45
N TYR A 65 -10.79 10.82 8.34
CA TYR A 65 -12.10 10.70 8.98
C TYR A 65 -12.00 11.11 10.45
N ASP A 66 -12.91 12.00 10.87
CA ASP A 66 -13.10 12.40 12.26
C ASP A 66 -14.58 12.76 12.43
N SER A 67 -15.39 11.76 12.77
CA SER A 67 -16.86 11.83 12.77
C SER A 67 -17.46 12.20 11.38
N SER A 68 -16.71 12.82 10.51
CA SER A 68 -16.97 13.09 9.09
C SER A 68 -15.64 13.22 8.34
N TYR A 69 -15.68 13.22 7.00
CA TYR A 69 -14.47 13.43 6.24
C TYR A 69 -14.00 14.89 6.33
N VAL A 70 -12.77 15.10 6.80
CA VAL A 70 -12.07 16.39 6.84
C VAL A 70 -11.40 16.68 5.50
N TYR A 71 -10.79 15.67 4.92
CA TYR A 71 -10.38 15.63 3.51
C TYR A 71 -10.65 14.25 2.95
N HIS A 72 -10.92 14.20 1.64
CA HIS A 72 -11.29 12.95 0.98
C HIS A 72 -10.99 13.05 -0.51
N LEU A 73 -9.96 12.35 -0.95
CA LEU A 73 -9.64 12.15 -2.35
C LEU A 73 -9.88 10.69 -2.69
N ASN A 74 -10.80 10.42 -3.64
CA ASN A 74 -11.16 9.08 -4.09
C ASN A 74 -11.08 9.05 -5.61
N THR A 75 -10.18 8.21 -6.14
CA THR A 75 -9.88 8.16 -7.58
C THR A 75 -11.05 7.61 -8.39
N ASN A 76 -11.13 7.98 -9.68
CA ASN A 76 -11.96 7.26 -10.64
C ASN A 76 -11.25 6.02 -11.22
N ARG A 77 -9.91 5.97 -11.13
CA ARG A 77 -9.11 4.80 -11.49
C ARG A 77 -9.47 3.63 -10.60
N LEU A 78 -9.51 2.44 -11.20
CA LEU A 78 -9.80 1.17 -10.53
C LEU A 78 -8.54 0.30 -10.48
N PHE A 79 -8.28 -0.28 -9.31
CA PHE A 79 -7.13 -1.14 -9.03
C PHE A 79 -7.59 -2.60 -8.95
N ARG A 80 -7.91 -3.22 -10.09
CA ARG A 80 -8.57 -4.54 -10.20
C ARG A 80 -7.66 -5.66 -10.67
N ASP A 81 -6.45 -5.34 -11.11
CA ASP A 81 -5.53 -6.34 -11.64
C ASP A 81 -4.73 -6.98 -10.49
N PRO A 82 -4.99 -8.26 -10.13
CA PRO A 82 -4.25 -8.94 -9.08
C PRO A 82 -2.84 -9.37 -9.54
N SER A 83 -2.50 -9.21 -10.81
CA SER A 83 -1.15 -9.47 -11.33
C SER A 83 -0.26 -8.25 -11.29
N ALA A 84 -0.80 -7.05 -11.12
CA ALA A 84 -0.08 -5.81 -11.27
C ALA A 84 0.45 -5.30 -9.93
N TRP A 85 1.72 -4.86 -9.93
CA TRP A 85 2.26 -3.96 -8.93
C TRP A 85 1.91 -2.52 -9.27
N TYR A 86 1.42 -1.79 -8.28
CA TYR A 86 1.09 -0.37 -8.37
C TYR A 86 2.00 0.42 -7.43
N HIS A 87 2.60 1.48 -7.94
CA HIS A 87 3.30 2.46 -7.12
C HIS A 87 2.38 3.63 -6.82
N VAL A 88 2.19 3.95 -5.55
CA VAL A 88 1.44 5.14 -5.11
C VAL A 88 2.39 6.07 -4.38
N VAL A 89 2.35 7.35 -4.77
CA VAL A 89 2.97 8.44 -4.03
C VAL A 89 1.90 9.45 -3.66
N VAL A 90 1.89 9.84 -2.39
CA VAL A 90 1.05 10.92 -1.85
C VAL A 90 1.97 12.06 -1.44
N GLU A 91 1.89 13.16 -2.15
CA GLU A 91 2.56 14.41 -1.82
C GLU A 91 1.60 15.26 -0.96
N VAL A 92 1.99 15.58 0.27
CA VAL A 92 1.21 16.41 1.19
C VAL A 92 1.99 17.68 1.49
N ASP A 93 1.36 18.84 1.23
CA ASP A 93 1.83 20.16 1.67
C ASP A 93 0.63 21.06 1.96
N THR A 94 0.11 20.96 3.17
CA THR A 94 -1.08 21.73 3.59
C THR A 94 -0.82 23.23 3.69
N THR A 95 0.42 23.69 3.59
CA THR A 95 0.77 25.14 3.63
C THR A 95 0.39 25.86 2.35
N GLN A 96 0.12 25.14 1.26
CA GLN A 96 -0.23 25.68 -0.04
C GLN A 96 -1.51 26.51 0.00
N ALA A 97 -1.47 27.69 -0.65
CA ALA A 97 -2.64 28.57 -0.75
C ALA A 97 -3.79 27.92 -1.56
N THR A 98 -3.45 27.28 -2.68
CA THR A 98 -4.41 26.58 -3.54
C THR A 98 -4.74 25.22 -2.96
N ALA A 99 -6.01 24.92 -2.75
CA ALA A 99 -6.48 23.68 -2.11
C ALA A 99 -5.97 22.42 -2.83
N SER A 100 -6.07 22.36 -4.15
CA SER A 100 -5.63 21.21 -4.96
C SER A 100 -4.10 20.96 -4.95
N ASN A 101 -3.32 21.91 -4.44
CA ASN A 101 -1.88 21.75 -4.27
C ASN A 101 -1.51 21.20 -2.88
N ARG A 102 -2.48 21.06 -1.96
CA ARG A 102 -2.20 20.58 -0.59
C ARG A 102 -2.02 19.09 -0.51
N ILE A 103 -2.66 18.34 -1.40
CA ILE A 103 -2.50 16.89 -1.51
C ILE A 103 -2.53 16.54 -2.99
N LYS A 104 -1.52 15.78 -3.44
CA LYS A 104 -1.47 15.22 -4.79
C LYS A 104 -1.23 13.73 -4.71
N LEU A 105 -1.99 12.97 -5.49
CA LEU A 105 -1.83 11.52 -5.64
C LEU A 105 -1.17 11.22 -6.97
N TYR A 106 -0.25 10.27 -6.96
CA TYR A 106 0.40 9.77 -8.16
C TYR A 106 0.32 8.24 -8.21
N VAL A 107 0.11 7.70 -9.39
CA VAL A 107 0.11 6.26 -9.64
C VAL A 107 1.09 5.95 -10.77
N ASN A 108 2.06 5.08 -10.51
CA ASN A 108 3.09 4.70 -11.47
C ASN A 108 3.75 5.92 -12.15
N GLY A 109 4.10 6.93 -11.37
CA GLY A 109 4.74 8.15 -11.82
C GLY A 109 3.82 9.21 -12.41
N VAL A 110 2.53 8.93 -12.60
CA VAL A 110 1.56 9.85 -13.22
C VAL A 110 0.62 10.43 -12.17
N GLN A 111 0.44 11.75 -12.15
CA GLN A 111 -0.49 12.41 -11.23
C GLN A 111 -1.94 12.03 -11.57
N GLU A 112 -2.69 11.62 -10.55
CA GLU A 112 -4.14 11.46 -10.65
C GLU A 112 -4.82 12.83 -10.63
N THR A 113 -5.65 13.06 -11.61
CA THR A 113 -6.43 14.30 -11.77
C THR A 113 -7.92 14.02 -11.93
N SER A 114 -8.32 12.75 -11.88
CA SER A 114 -9.70 12.33 -12.02
C SER A 114 -10.18 11.68 -10.74
N PHE A 115 -11.03 12.39 -10.01
CA PHE A 115 -11.56 11.96 -8.71
C PHE A 115 -13.10 11.84 -8.78
N GLY A 116 -13.63 10.85 -8.09
CA GLY A 116 -15.06 10.71 -7.82
C GLY A 116 -15.49 11.55 -6.61
N THR A 117 -14.58 11.71 -5.64
CA THR A 117 -14.70 12.64 -4.52
C THR A 117 -13.39 13.39 -4.38
N GLU A 118 -13.47 14.70 -4.20
CA GLU A 118 -12.32 15.59 -4.13
C GLU A 118 -12.57 16.69 -3.10
N THR A 119 -12.10 16.46 -1.86
CA THR A 119 -12.17 17.43 -0.77
C THR A 119 -10.80 17.56 -0.15
N TYR A 120 -10.29 18.78 -0.06
CA TYR A 120 -8.96 19.09 0.46
C TYR A 120 -9.02 19.64 1.88
N PRO A 121 -7.97 19.45 2.71
CA PRO A 121 -7.91 20.05 4.04
C PRO A 121 -7.82 21.59 3.94
N SER A 122 -8.11 22.27 5.05
CA SER A 122 -7.84 23.72 5.17
C SER A 122 -6.33 24.01 5.05
N GLN A 123 -5.98 25.23 4.68
CA GLN A 123 -4.58 25.66 4.67
C GLN A 123 -3.99 25.56 6.08
N ASN A 124 -2.73 25.08 6.16
CA ASN A 124 -1.98 24.83 7.41
C ASN A 124 -2.63 23.77 8.33
N PHE A 125 -3.44 22.88 7.79
CA PHE A 125 -4.01 21.77 8.52
C PHE A 125 -2.92 20.80 9.00
N ASP A 126 -2.95 20.43 10.27
CA ASP A 126 -2.07 19.41 10.85
C ASP A 126 -2.70 18.02 10.68
N THR A 127 -2.18 17.21 9.79
CA THR A 127 -2.61 15.81 9.60
C THR A 127 -2.24 14.94 10.80
N ASP A 128 -2.78 13.73 10.92
CA ASP A 128 -2.27 12.76 11.89
C ASP A 128 -0.99 12.05 11.40
N TRP A 129 -0.69 12.12 10.11
CA TRP A 129 0.61 11.67 9.62
C TRP A 129 1.76 12.40 10.31
N ASN A 130 2.80 11.67 10.71
CA ASN A 130 3.94 12.15 11.50
C ASN A 130 3.57 12.69 12.90
N SER A 131 2.39 12.39 13.43
CA SER A 131 2.02 12.71 14.82
C SER A 131 2.58 11.67 15.80
N THR A 132 2.25 11.84 17.08
CA THR A 132 2.53 10.85 18.13
C THR A 132 1.43 9.79 18.26
N GLN A 133 0.49 9.75 17.32
CA GLN A 133 -0.53 8.70 17.27
C GLN A 133 0.03 7.44 16.63
N GLN A 134 -0.62 6.30 16.89
CA GLN A 134 -0.20 5.03 16.32
C GLN A 134 -0.28 5.06 14.79
N LEU A 135 0.83 4.71 14.15
CA LEU A 135 0.94 4.48 12.71
C LEU A 135 0.92 2.97 12.46
N ARG A 136 0.10 2.52 11.52
CA ARG A 136 0.00 1.13 11.10
C ARG A 136 0.18 0.97 9.60
N VAL A 137 0.78 -0.14 9.21
CA VAL A 137 0.89 -0.62 7.82
C VAL A 137 0.16 -1.94 7.72
N GLY A 138 -0.75 -2.06 6.76
CA GLY A 138 -1.53 -3.27 6.52
C GLY A 138 -2.86 -3.38 7.26
N VAL A 139 -3.22 -2.40 8.09
CA VAL A 139 -4.49 -2.39 8.82
C VAL A 139 -4.84 -0.96 9.26
N ASP A 140 -6.12 -0.66 9.53
CA ASP A 140 -6.48 0.63 10.13
C ASP A 140 -6.17 0.68 11.64
N THR A 141 -6.33 1.85 12.25
CA THR A 141 -6.00 2.07 13.67
C THR A 141 -6.96 1.38 14.64
N ASP A 142 -8.12 0.91 14.18
CA ASP A 142 -9.09 0.14 14.94
C ASP A 142 -8.99 -1.38 14.71
N GLY A 143 -8.06 -1.83 13.85
CA GLY A 143 -7.85 -3.24 13.54
C GLY A 143 -8.84 -3.78 12.51
N ASN A 144 -9.29 -2.94 11.56
CA ASN A 144 -10.18 -3.35 10.49
C ASN A 144 -9.50 -3.17 9.11
N PHE A 145 -10.11 -3.74 8.07
CA PHE A 145 -9.67 -3.61 6.68
C PHE A 145 -8.24 -4.09 6.44
N GLU A 146 -7.87 -5.20 7.09
CA GLU A 146 -6.55 -5.83 7.01
C GLU A 146 -6.16 -6.04 5.55
N TYR A 147 -4.92 -5.68 5.22
CA TYR A 147 -4.42 -5.78 3.86
C TYR A 147 -4.24 -7.23 3.45
N PHE A 148 -4.73 -7.58 2.25
CA PHE A 148 -4.53 -8.88 1.63
C PHE A 148 -3.79 -8.72 0.30
N GLY A 149 -2.53 -9.15 0.28
CA GLY A 149 -1.66 -8.97 -0.86
C GLY A 149 -0.20 -8.74 -0.47
N TYR A 150 0.49 -7.97 -1.30
CA TYR A 150 1.93 -7.74 -1.15
C TYR A 150 2.23 -6.25 -1.10
N MET A 151 3.21 -5.87 -0.28
CA MET A 151 3.78 -4.53 -0.25
C MET A 151 5.31 -4.60 -0.34
N CYS A 152 5.92 -3.57 -0.95
CA CYS A 152 7.35 -3.33 -0.90
C CYS A 152 7.67 -1.84 -0.97
N GLU A 153 8.88 -1.46 -0.57
CA GLU A 153 9.36 -0.07 -0.61
C GLU A 153 8.41 0.91 0.10
N VAL A 154 7.91 0.54 1.29
CA VAL A 154 6.99 1.38 2.06
C VAL A 154 7.78 2.45 2.78
N SER A 155 7.45 3.73 2.58
CA SER A 155 8.16 4.83 3.21
C SER A 155 7.29 6.05 3.49
N ILE A 156 7.68 6.79 4.53
CA ILE A 156 7.27 8.18 4.76
C ILE A 156 8.53 9.05 4.77
N ILE A 157 8.47 10.16 4.05
CA ILE A 157 9.49 11.21 4.11
C ILE A 157 8.91 12.36 4.93
N ASP A 158 9.49 12.60 6.09
CA ASP A 158 9.06 13.65 7.02
C ASP A 158 9.66 15.01 6.59
N GLY A 159 8.81 16.03 6.48
CA GLY A 159 9.19 17.41 6.21
C GLY A 159 9.39 17.75 4.72
N GLN A 160 9.13 16.83 3.79
CA GLN A 160 9.32 17.09 2.36
C GLN A 160 8.13 16.60 1.55
N ALA A 161 7.64 17.46 0.64
CA ALA A 161 6.63 17.14 -0.38
C ALA A 161 7.35 16.84 -1.69
N LEU A 162 7.48 15.55 -2.02
CA LEU A 162 8.26 15.05 -3.14
C LEU A 162 7.35 14.44 -4.22
N ASN A 163 7.74 14.60 -5.47
CA ASN A 163 7.08 13.96 -6.59
C ASN A 163 7.57 12.50 -6.78
N PRO A 164 6.87 11.68 -7.59
CA PRO A 164 7.16 10.25 -7.71
C PRO A 164 8.53 9.92 -8.31
N THR A 165 9.20 10.86 -9.02
CA THR A 165 10.53 10.61 -9.61
C THR A 165 11.63 10.48 -8.56
N SER A 166 11.34 10.79 -7.29
CA SER A 166 12.21 10.51 -6.16
C SER A 166 12.26 9.02 -5.79
N PHE A 167 11.25 8.22 -6.19
CA PHE A 167 11.05 6.84 -5.76
C PHE A 167 10.92 5.85 -6.92
N GLY A 168 10.77 6.33 -8.14
CA GLY A 168 10.63 5.49 -9.33
C GLY A 168 11.08 6.21 -10.59
N ALA A 169 11.34 5.43 -11.63
CA ALA A 169 11.70 5.90 -12.97
C ALA A 169 11.14 4.98 -14.04
N LEU A 170 10.92 5.51 -15.24
CA LEU A 170 10.64 4.68 -16.41
C LEU A 170 11.90 4.00 -16.87
N ASN A 171 11.86 2.68 -17.00
CA ASN A 171 12.91 1.92 -17.66
C ASN A 171 12.89 2.23 -19.17
N PRO A 172 13.97 2.79 -19.75
CA PRO A 172 13.94 3.23 -21.15
C PRO A 172 13.85 2.07 -22.17
N ALA A 173 14.17 0.84 -21.75
CA ALA A 173 14.10 -0.33 -22.63
C ALA A 173 12.71 -0.96 -22.67
N THR A 174 11.98 -0.93 -21.56
CA THR A 174 10.68 -1.60 -21.40
C THR A 174 9.50 -0.64 -21.33
N ASN A 175 9.78 0.64 -21.06
CA ASN A 175 8.78 1.67 -20.74
C ASN A 175 7.90 1.31 -19.53
N ILE A 176 8.43 0.50 -18.61
CA ILE A 176 7.78 0.12 -17.36
C ILE A 176 8.28 1.07 -16.26
N TRP A 177 7.38 1.51 -15.38
CA TRP A 177 7.72 2.26 -14.19
C TRP A 177 8.32 1.31 -13.15
N GLU A 178 9.54 1.58 -12.70
CA GLU A 178 10.32 0.73 -11.81
C GLU A 178 10.78 1.50 -10.57
N PRO A 179 10.97 0.82 -9.41
CA PRO A 179 11.47 1.47 -8.21
C PRO A 179 12.92 1.93 -8.36
N ILE A 180 13.24 3.06 -7.75
CA ILE A 180 14.61 3.53 -7.55
C ILE A 180 14.85 3.82 -6.07
N ALA A 181 16.09 3.71 -5.62
CA ALA A 181 16.46 4.07 -4.27
C ALA A 181 16.32 5.59 -4.05
N TYR A 182 15.58 5.98 -3.02
CA TYR A 182 15.55 7.37 -2.59
C TYR A 182 16.90 7.76 -1.99
N ALA A 183 17.50 8.83 -2.51
CA ALA A 183 18.84 9.28 -2.13
C ALA A 183 18.84 10.48 -1.16
N GLY A 184 17.66 10.98 -0.75
CA GLY A 184 17.52 12.09 0.17
C GLY A 184 17.47 11.66 1.64
N THR A 185 17.13 12.61 2.51
CA THR A 185 16.95 12.36 3.95
C THR A 185 15.49 12.05 4.25
N TYR A 186 15.24 11.08 5.13
CA TYR A 186 13.88 10.67 5.51
C TYR A 186 13.22 11.62 6.52
N GLY A 187 13.99 12.54 7.17
CA GLY A 187 13.49 13.40 8.25
C GLY A 187 13.35 12.63 9.57
N THR A 188 12.89 13.29 10.64
CA THR A 188 12.94 12.73 12.00
C THR A 188 12.05 11.51 12.18
N ASN A 189 10.80 11.57 11.71
CA ASN A 189 9.84 10.48 11.83
C ASN A 189 9.73 9.63 10.55
N GLY A 190 10.47 10.00 9.51
CA GLY A 190 10.51 9.26 8.26
C GLY A 190 11.17 7.89 8.43
N PHE A 191 10.77 6.95 7.58
CA PHE A 191 11.24 5.57 7.60
C PHE A 191 11.20 4.95 6.20
N LYS A 192 11.86 3.80 6.05
CA LYS A 192 11.76 2.91 4.88
C LYS A 192 11.73 1.46 5.32
N LEU A 193 10.68 0.74 4.90
CA LEU A 193 10.58 -0.71 5.03
C LEU A 193 10.82 -1.34 3.66
N ASP A 194 11.91 -2.06 3.49
CA ASP A 194 12.24 -2.82 2.28
C ASP A 194 11.90 -4.31 2.40
N PHE A 195 11.63 -4.77 3.65
CA PHE A 195 11.31 -6.16 4.00
C PHE A 195 12.42 -7.17 3.61
N ALA A 196 13.67 -6.71 3.52
CA ALA A 196 14.78 -7.57 3.11
C ALA A 196 15.31 -8.46 4.23
N ASP A 197 15.14 -8.07 5.50
CA ASP A 197 15.50 -8.88 6.65
C ASP A 197 14.33 -9.78 7.07
N SER A 198 14.41 -11.08 6.76
CA SER A 198 13.37 -12.04 7.13
C SER A 198 13.25 -12.28 8.64
N SER A 199 14.25 -11.90 9.43
CA SER A 199 14.21 -12.01 10.89
C SER A 199 13.53 -10.81 11.57
N ASP A 200 13.41 -9.69 10.84
CA ASP A 200 12.77 -8.46 11.30
C ASP A 200 12.13 -7.71 10.12
N LEU A 201 10.90 -8.07 9.78
CA LEU A 201 10.15 -7.41 8.70
C LEU A 201 9.74 -5.97 9.03
N GLY A 202 9.90 -5.54 10.29
CA GLY A 202 9.66 -4.18 10.75
C GLY A 202 10.89 -3.28 10.72
N ASN A 203 12.05 -3.78 10.32
CA ASN A 203 13.31 -3.04 10.31
C ASN A 203 13.27 -1.81 9.40
N ASP A 204 13.58 -0.63 9.95
CA ASP A 204 13.70 0.62 9.23
C ASP A 204 15.11 0.78 8.65
N VAL A 205 15.22 0.69 7.33
CA VAL A 205 16.50 0.86 6.60
C VAL A 205 16.79 2.30 6.18
N SER A 206 16.02 3.28 6.64
CA SER A 206 16.26 4.71 6.35
C SER A 206 17.49 5.29 7.06
N GLY A 207 17.96 4.62 8.11
CA GLY A 207 19.01 5.09 8.99
C GLY A 207 18.52 5.88 10.21
N ASN A 208 17.21 6.05 10.38
CA ASN A 208 16.61 6.75 11.52
C ASN A 208 16.32 5.83 12.72
N ASN A 209 16.36 4.50 12.53
CA ASN A 209 15.95 3.48 13.51
C ASN A 209 14.49 3.68 13.96
N ASN A 210 13.63 4.00 13.01
CA ASN A 210 12.19 4.13 13.21
C ASN A 210 11.49 2.78 12.99
N ASP A 211 11.97 1.73 13.64
CA ASP A 211 11.51 0.36 13.49
C ASP A 211 10.04 0.19 13.87
N PHE A 212 9.41 -0.78 13.25
CA PHE A 212 8.04 -1.19 13.49
C PHE A 212 8.00 -2.52 14.22
N THR A 213 7.00 -2.70 15.07
CA THR A 213 6.66 -4.01 15.62
C THR A 213 5.90 -4.80 14.57
N ALA A 214 6.39 -5.99 14.24
CA ALA A 214 5.70 -6.93 13.39
C ALA A 214 4.65 -7.71 14.21
N ASN A 215 3.40 -7.69 13.76
CA ASN A 215 2.30 -8.43 14.37
C ASN A 215 1.90 -9.57 13.41
N ASN A 216 2.03 -10.79 13.86
CA ASN A 216 1.86 -12.07 13.15
C ASN A 216 2.75 -12.27 11.90
N LEU A 217 3.37 -11.23 11.38
CA LEU A 217 4.34 -11.33 10.30
C LEU A 217 5.60 -12.07 10.76
N THR A 218 6.01 -13.04 9.99
CA THR A 218 7.16 -13.91 10.27
C THR A 218 8.05 -14.05 9.03
N SER A 219 9.15 -14.77 9.12
CA SER A 219 10.05 -15.00 7.99
C SER A 219 9.39 -15.66 6.76
N VAL A 220 8.26 -16.38 6.93
CA VAL A 220 7.52 -16.98 5.82
C VAL A 220 6.70 -15.95 5.02
N ASP A 221 6.52 -14.73 5.56
CA ASP A 221 5.82 -13.64 4.90
C ASP A 221 6.75 -12.75 4.11
N GLN A 222 8.07 -12.97 4.22
CA GLN A 222 9.02 -12.42 3.26
C GLN A 222 8.78 -13.08 1.90
N SER A 223 8.47 -12.28 0.89
CA SER A 223 8.15 -12.79 -0.44
C SER A 223 9.22 -12.41 -1.46
N THR A 224 9.49 -13.32 -2.39
CA THR A 224 10.27 -13.03 -3.61
C THR A 224 9.46 -12.29 -4.67
N ASP A 225 8.13 -12.25 -4.54
CA ASP A 225 7.24 -11.39 -5.35
C ASP A 225 7.38 -9.95 -4.86
N THR A 226 8.03 -9.13 -5.64
CA THR A 226 8.36 -7.73 -5.34
C THR A 226 8.06 -6.82 -6.52
N CYS A 227 8.06 -5.52 -6.29
CA CYS A 227 7.82 -4.54 -7.34
C CYS A 227 8.88 -4.54 -8.47
N SER A 228 10.04 -5.14 -8.26
CA SER A 228 11.08 -5.37 -9.28
C SER A 228 11.11 -6.80 -9.83
N ASN A 229 10.33 -7.72 -9.27
CA ASN A 229 10.34 -9.13 -9.64
C ASN A 229 8.95 -9.76 -9.44
N ASN A 230 8.05 -9.53 -10.39
CA ASN A 230 6.64 -9.91 -10.30
C ASN A 230 6.43 -11.39 -10.63
N PHE A 231 5.84 -12.14 -9.71
CA PHE A 231 5.49 -13.55 -9.86
C PHE A 231 3.99 -13.77 -10.09
N ALA A 232 3.67 -14.91 -10.69
CA ALA A 232 2.31 -15.38 -10.82
C ALA A 232 1.74 -15.82 -9.46
N THR A 233 0.47 -15.50 -9.24
CA THR A 233 -0.34 -16.01 -8.13
C THR A 233 -1.61 -16.65 -8.67
N LEU A 234 -2.41 -17.28 -7.81
CA LEU A 234 -3.75 -17.75 -8.20
C LEU A 234 -4.66 -16.54 -8.40
N ASN A 235 -5.52 -16.61 -9.44
CA ASN A 235 -6.33 -15.47 -9.85
C ASN A 235 -7.67 -15.48 -9.11
N SER A 236 -7.85 -14.55 -8.17
CA SER A 236 -9.07 -14.40 -7.38
C SER A 236 -10.28 -13.93 -8.18
N ILE A 237 -10.09 -13.29 -9.33
CA ILE A 237 -11.17 -12.80 -10.19
C ILE A 237 -11.73 -13.91 -11.09
N ASN A 238 -10.87 -14.85 -11.51
CA ASN A 238 -11.23 -15.95 -12.41
C ASN A 238 -11.36 -17.27 -11.65
N ALA A 239 -11.94 -17.21 -10.47
CA ALA A 239 -12.28 -18.38 -9.68
C ALA A 239 -13.70 -18.81 -10.04
N ALA A 240 -13.86 -19.90 -10.81
CA ALA A 240 -15.19 -20.37 -11.17
C ALA A 240 -15.80 -21.21 -10.07
N SER A 241 -16.99 -20.85 -9.69
CA SER A 241 -17.76 -21.51 -8.66
C SER A 241 -18.62 -22.66 -9.21
N GLY A 242 -18.11 -23.86 -9.17
CA GLY A 242 -18.94 -25.05 -8.94
C GLY A 242 -18.85 -25.48 -7.49
N GLY A 243 -17.93 -24.92 -6.73
CA GLY A 243 -17.65 -25.19 -5.34
C GLY A 243 -17.12 -23.98 -4.59
N THR A 244 -17.28 -23.98 -3.29
CA THR A 244 -16.71 -22.98 -2.41
C THR A 244 -15.24 -23.32 -2.19
N PHE A 245 -14.33 -22.55 -2.76
CA PHE A 245 -12.96 -22.55 -2.32
C PHE A 245 -12.54 -21.15 -1.90
N THR A 246 -11.54 -21.06 -1.03
CA THR A 246 -10.93 -19.81 -0.57
C THR A 246 -9.49 -19.77 -1.03
N LEU A 247 -9.06 -18.57 -1.45
CA LEU A 247 -7.66 -18.26 -1.67
C LEU A 247 -7.12 -17.57 -0.43
N ASP A 248 -5.99 -18.00 0.06
CA ASP A 248 -5.28 -17.38 1.18
C ASP A 248 -3.77 -17.33 0.91
N GLU A 249 -2.98 -16.88 1.89
CA GLU A 249 -1.54 -16.72 1.74
C GLU A 249 -1.14 -15.87 0.52
N GLY A 250 -1.78 -14.70 0.33
CA GLY A 250 -1.52 -13.85 -0.84
C GLY A 250 -1.88 -14.50 -2.18
N ASN A 251 -2.88 -15.37 -2.21
CA ASN A 251 -3.27 -16.20 -3.36
C ASN A 251 -2.21 -17.25 -3.77
N LEU A 252 -1.39 -17.71 -2.82
CA LEU A 252 -0.47 -18.83 -3.04
C LEU A 252 -1.06 -20.17 -2.63
N ARG A 253 -2.15 -20.17 -1.85
CA ARG A 253 -2.82 -21.36 -1.37
C ARG A 253 -4.31 -21.34 -1.74
N VAL A 254 -4.82 -22.52 -2.16
CA VAL A 254 -6.25 -22.76 -2.37
C VAL A 254 -6.74 -23.81 -1.37
N LYS A 255 -7.86 -23.53 -0.73
CA LYS A 255 -8.60 -24.48 0.10
C LYS A 255 -9.94 -24.77 -0.56
N GLY A 256 -10.18 -26.03 -0.93
CA GLY A 256 -11.46 -26.50 -1.45
C GLY A 256 -12.39 -26.96 -0.32
N ALA A 257 -13.71 -26.88 -0.52
CA ALA A 257 -14.66 -27.64 0.28
C ALA A 257 -14.76 -29.08 -0.26
N ASP A 258 -14.92 -30.05 0.63
CA ASP A 258 -14.73 -31.50 0.40
C ASP A 258 -15.61 -32.17 -0.67
N THR A 259 -16.52 -31.45 -1.32
CA THR A 259 -17.59 -32.09 -2.13
C THR A 259 -17.80 -31.53 -3.53
N ILE A 260 -17.09 -30.48 -3.95
CA ILE A 260 -17.35 -29.81 -5.24
C ILE A 260 -16.03 -29.44 -5.94
N GLU A 261 -15.91 -29.80 -7.22
CA GLU A 261 -14.79 -29.40 -8.05
C GLU A 261 -14.82 -27.90 -8.33
N GLY A 262 -13.71 -27.21 -8.09
CA GLY A 262 -13.52 -25.81 -8.43
C GLY A 262 -12.21 -25.64 -9.21
N TYR A 263 -12.09 -24.56 -9.96
CA TYR A 263 -10.85 -24.20 -10.63
C TYR A 263 -10.52 -22.71 -10.47
N THR A 264 -9.26 -22.41 -10.48
CA THR A 264 -8.71 -21.07 -10.62
C THR A 264 -7.56 -21.11 -11.62
N SER A 265 -7.25 -19.98 -12.24
CA SER A 265 -6.12 -19.86 -13.16
C SER A 265 -4.97 -19.10 -12.48
N SER A 266 -3.80 -19.13 -13.11
CA SER A 266 -2.71 -18.20 -12.78
C SER A 266 -3.08 -16.77 -13.18
N THR A 267 -2.52 -15.77 -12.46
CA THR A 267 -2.61 -14.35 -12.82
C THR A 267 -1.77 -14.01 -14.06
N ILE A 268 -0.75 -14.82 -14.37
CA ILE A 268 0.09 -14.67 -15.58
C ILE A 268 -0.23 -15.79 -16.54
N GLY A 269 -0.60 -15.45 -17.77
CA GLY A 269 -0.86 -16.38 -18.87
C GLY A 269 0.17 -16.24 -19.99
N PHE A 270 0.43 -17.32 -20.71
CA PHE A 270 1.34 -17.32 -21.86
C PHE A 270 0.70 -18.06 -23.03
N SER A 271 0.91 -17.55 -24.25
CA SER A 271 0.30 -18.08 -25.47
C SER A 271 1.30 -18.74 -26.42
N GLN A 272 2.61 -18.51 -26.24
CA GLN A 272 3.68 -19.02 -27.12
C GLN A 272 4.96 -19.28 -26.34
N GLY A 273 5.80 -20.17 -26.85
CA GLY A 273 7.11 -20.49 -26.28
C GLY A 273 7.12 -21.73 -25.38
N LYS A 274 8.25 -21.96 -24.74
CA LYS A 274 8.45 -23.01 -23.73
C LYS A 274 8.49 -22.36 -22.36
N TRP A 275 7.62 -22.80 -21.49
CA TRP A 275 7.47 -22.23 -20.15
C TRP A 275 7.58 -23.35 -19.12
N TYR A 276 8.00 -22.98 -17.94
CA TYR A 276 8.06 -23.84 -16.77
C TYR A 276 7.25 -23.20 -15.64
N PHE A 277 6.53 -23.99 -14.89
CA PHE A 277 5.83 -23.56 -13.67
C PHE A 277 5.89 -24.66 -12.63
N GLU A 278 5.82 -24.27 -11.37
CA GLU A 278 5.71 -25.14 -10.20
C GLU A 278 4.45 -24.78 -9.42
N CYS A 279 3.79 -25.79 -8.79
CA CYS A 279 2.66 -25.64 -7.87
C CYS A 279 2.77 -26.62 -6.69
#